data_b940be1df6a2e4237dd0a0b83a7883f4
#
_entry.id   b940be1df6a2e4237dd0a0b83a7883f4
#
_cell.length_a   1.000
_cell.length_b   1.000
_cell.length_c   1.000
_cell.angle_alpha   90.00
_cell.angle_beta   90.00
_cell.angle_gamma   90.00
#
_symmetry.space_group_name_H-M   'P 1'
#
loop_
_entity.id
_entity.type
_entity.pdbx_description
1 polymer ?
#
loop_
_entity_poly.entity_id
_entity_poly.type
_entity_poly.pdbx_seq_one_letter_code
_entity_poly.pdbx_strand_id
1 'polypeptide(L)'
;VMSLEIDQRIVPGTAVTDRDSLYGRITVCDIGQGSVITGEMTESKEQILGEMVEPVIAGFRAEDLYQAVGGVLRAGDRIHIYCIDKDKEEFSGENPGWQNLFVQQVFDQSGNIIPCEDTTTPAQRVNIYLDNKNVEEFYRNLAKGSLRVVKICN
;
A
#
# COMPACT_ATOMS: atom_id res chain seq x y z
N VAL A 1 18.11 12.46 -1.79
CA VAL A 1 17.98 13.17 -0.51
C VAL A 1 19.24 14.02 -0.31
N MET A 2 19.05 15.26 0.11
CA MET A 2 20.13 16.24 0.36
C MET A 2 20.11 16.60 1.85
N SER A 3 21.29 16.72 2.48
CA SER A 3 21.42 17.21 3.86
C SER A 3 21.59 18.73 3.85
N LEU A 4 20.87 19.41 4.75
CA LEU A 4 20.94 20.86 4.94
C LEU A 4 21.12 21.16 6.43
N GLU A 5 21.94 22.16 6.73
CA GLU A 5 22.01 22.72 8.09
C GLU A 5 20.87 23.72 8.26
N ILE A 6 19.99 23.48 9.20
CA ILE A 6 18.82 24.31 9.48
C ILE A 6 18.74 24.57 11.00
N ASP A 7 18.26 25.75 11.39
CA ASP A 7 18.02 26.06 12.80
C ASP A 7 17.01 25.07 13.40
N GLN A 8 17.41 24.36 14.45
CA GLN A 8 16.62 23.34 15.13
C GLN A 8 15.25 23.86 15.61
N ARG A 9 15.13 25.16 15.86
CA ARG A 9 13.89 25.80 16.35
C ARG A 9 12.78 25.85 15.30
N ILE A 10 13.11 25.70 14.01
CA ILE A 10 12.15 25.77 12.88
C ILE A 10 11.93 24.42 12.21
N VAL A 11 12.50 23.34 12.75
CA VAL A 11 12.40 21.99 12.20
C VAL A 11 11.52 21.13 13.11
N PRO A 12 10.63 20.29 12.56
CA PRO A 12 9.87 19.32 13.37
C PRO A 12 10.79 18.46 14.24
N GLY A 13 10.40 18.20 15.49
CA GLY A 13 11.19 17.37 16.41
C GLY A 13 11.40 15.92 15.93
N THR A 14 10.58 15.47 14.99
CA THR A 14 10.65 14.14 14.33
C THR A 14 11.45 14.15 13.04
N ALA A 15 12.09 15.29 12.68
CA ALA A 15 12.92 15.40 11.48
C ALA A 15 14.09 14.41 11.52
N VAL A 16 14.34 13.78 10.38
CA VAL A 16 15.47 12.88 10.23
C VAL A 16 16.75 13.68 10.14
N THR A 17 17.63 13.51 11.11
CA THR A 17 18.92 14.24 11.21
C THR A 17 20.10 13.45 10.63
N ASP A 18 19.96 12.16 10.49
CA ASP A 18 20.96 11.27 9.91
C ASP A 18 20.46 10.69 8.59
N ARG A 19 21.13 11.06 7.50
CA ARG A 19 20.81 10.56 6.16
C ARG A 19 20.94 9.05 6.04
N ASP A 20 21.92 8.46 6.73
CA ASP A 20 22.20 7.03 6.63
C ASP A 20 21.09 6.20 7.27
N SER A 21 20.34 6.77 8.22
CA SER A 21 19.16 6.14 8.81
C SER A 21 18.00 5.93 7.83
N LEU A 22 18.03 6.57 6.63
CA LEU A 22 17.02 6.40 5.59
C LEU A 22 17.31 5.24 4.63
N TYR A 23 18.51 4.65 4.67
CA TYR A 23 18.81 3.52 3.81
C TYR A 23 17.92 2.32 4.14
N GLY A 24 17.34 1.73 3.08
CA GLY A 24 16.43 0.58 3.21
C GLY A 24 15.05 0.89 3.77
N ARG A 25 14.72 2.17 4.00
CA ARG A 25 13.38 2.59 4.38
C ARG A 25 12.51 2.84 3.13
N ILE A 26 11.22 2.64 3.29
CA ILE A 26 10.21 2.83 2.24
C ILE A 26 9.35 4.01 2.65
N THR A 27 9.08 4.92 1.72
CA THR A 27 8.17 6.05 1.96
C THR A 27 6.74 5.55 2.04
N VAL A 28 5.99 6.05 3.03
CA VAL A 28 4.57 5.72 3.23
C VAL A 28 3.64 6.84 2.74
N CYS A 29 4.23 7.90 2.18
CA CYS A 29 3.52 9.00 1.54
C CYS A 29 4.41 9.63 0.47
N ASP A 30 3.81 10.44 -0.40
CA ASP A 30 4.57 11.26 -1.33
C ASP A 30 5.29 12.37 -0.57
N ILE A 31 6.58 12.52 -0.84
CA ILE A 31 7.40 13.56 -0.23
C ILE A 31 7.73 14.59 -1.29
N GLY A 32 7.13 15.77 -1.19
CA GLY A 32 7.35 16.87 -2.12
C GLY A 32 8.81 17.36 -2.10
N GLN A 33 9.26 17.87 -3.23
CA GLN A 33 10.60 18.47 -3.33
C GLN A 33 10.76 19.63 -2.33
N GLY A 34 11.84 19.62 -1.55
CA GLY A 34 12.11 20.62 -0.53
C GLY A 34 11.49 20.35 0.84
N SER A 35 10.74 19.27 0.99
CA SER A 35 10.19 18.87 2.28
C SER A 35 11.27 18.37 3.23
N VAL A 36 11.11 18.67 4.52
CA VAL A 36 11.89 18.03 5.59
C VAL A 36 11.34 16.63 5.81
N ILE A 37 12.20 15.63 5.69
CA ILE A 37 11.82 14.24 5.94
C ILE A 37 11.69 13.99 7.43
N THR A 38 10.55 13.47 7.87
CA THR A 38 10.33 13.02 9.25
C THR A 38 10.31 11.50 9.32
N GLY A 39 10.53 10.95 10.52
CA GLY A 39 10.50 9.50 10.73
C GLY A 39 9.16 8.86 10.34
N GLU A 40 8.07 9.60 10.50
CA GLU A 40 6.70 9.14 10.18
C GLU A 40 6.42 9.00 8.68
N MET A 41 7.21 9.69 7.84
CA MET A 41 7.09 9.60 6.38
C MET A 41 7.72 8.34 5.79
N THR A 42 8.37 7.53 6.62
CA THR A 42 9.06 6.32 6.17
C THR A 42 8.86 5.17 7.15
N GLU A 43 8.75 3.96 6.64
CA GLU A 43 8.77 2.72 7.42
C GLU A 43 9.96 1.85 7.01
N SER A 44 10.42 0.99 7.92
CA SER A 44 11.45 0.02 7.57
C SER A 44 10.87 -1.04 6.63
N LYS A 45 11.75 -1.66 5.85
CA LYS A 45 11.36 -2.76 4.97
C LYS A 45 10.70 -3.90 5.75
N GLU A 46 11.19 -4.17 6.97
CA GLU A 46 10.66 -5.18 7.86
C GLU A 46 9.25 -4.84 8.36
N GLN A 47 8.98 -3.57 8.66
CA GLN A 47 7.64 -3.11 9.05
C GLN A 47 6.61 -3.28 7.93
N ILE A 48 7.03 -3.04 6.68
CA ILE A 48 6.15 -3.15 5.51
C ILE A 48 5.96 -4.60 5.07
N LEU A 49 7.06 -5.34 4.94
CA LEU A 49 7.03 -6.70 4.42
C LEU A 49 6.74 -7.75 5.48
N GLY A 50 6.91 -7.39 6.77
CA GLY A 50 6.67 -8.30 7.89
C GLY A 50 7.49 -9.58 7.75
N GLU A 51 6.82 -10.73 7.91
CA GLU A 51 7.41 -12.06 7.83
C GLU A 51 7.44 -12.65 6.41
N MET A 52 7.25 -11.82 5.36
CA MET A 52 7.33 -12.31 3.98
C MET A 52 8.74 -12.80 3.69
N VAL A 53 8.86 -14.05 3.26
CA VAL A 53 10.14 -14.68 2.94
C VAL A 53 10.62 -14.23 1.57
N GLU A 54 9.71 -14.18 0.61
CA GLU A 54 9.98 -13.82 -0.77
C GLU A 54 8.95 -12.78 -1.25
N PRO A 55 9.10 -11.50 -0.84
CA PRO A 55 8.15 -10.44 -1.17
C PRO A 55 8.17 -10.14 -2.68
N VAL A 56 6.99 -10.10 -3.27
CA VAL A 56 6.76 -9.73 -4.67
C VAL A 56 5.70 -8.64 -4.76
N ILE A 57 5.65 -7.94 -5.88
CA ILE A 57 4.57 -7.00 -6.18
C ILE A 57 3.51 -7.74 -6.99
N ALA A 58 2.31 -7.86 -6.44
CA ALA A 58 1.14 -8.39 -7.11
C ALA A 58 0.15 -7.26 -7.37
N GLY A 59 -0.50 -7.28 -8.54
CA GLY A 59 -1.49 -6.29 -8.92
C GLY A 59 -2.87 -6.88 -9.13
N PHE A 60 -3.90 -6.10 -8.81
CA PHE A 60 -5.27 -6.42 -9.16
C PHE A 60 -6.00 -5.19 -9.67
N ARG A 61 -7.11 -5.45 -10.38
CA ARG A 61 -8.03 -4.43 -10.85
C ARG A 61 -9.38 -4.61 -10.16
N ALA A 62 -9.92 -3.52 -9.63
CA ALA A 62 -11.31 -3.49 -9.19
C ALA A 62 -12.23 -3.37 -10.42
N GLU A 63 -13.20 -4.26 -10.54
CA GLU A 63 -14.22 -4.20 -11.61
C GLU A 63 -15.18 -3.03 -11.38
N ASP A 64 -15.49 -2.76 -10.11
CA ASP A 64 -16.21 -1.58 -9.67
C ASP A 64 -15.54 -0.92 -8.45
N LEU A 65 -15.92 0.32 -8.16
CA LEU A 65 -15.30 1.08 -7.06
C LEU A 65 -15.63 0.53 -5.67
N TYR A 66 -16.74 -0.20 -5.50
CA TYR A 66 -17.11 -0.81 -4.22
C TYR A 66 -16.13 -1.91 -3.81
N GLN A 67 -15.50 -2.58 -4.78
CA GLN A 67 -14.50 -3.60 -4.53
C GLN A 67 -13.21 -3.01 -3.92
N ALA A 68 -12.92 -1.73 -4.20
CA ALA A 68 -11.73 -1.01 -3.75
C ALA A 68 -12.07 0.19 -2.86
N VAL A 69 -13.01 0.02 -1.92
CA VAL A 69 -13.38 1.03 -0.91
C VAL A 69 -13.77 2.38 -1.56
N GLY A 70 -14.59 2.34 -2.63
CA GLY A 70 -14.97 3.55 -3.35
C GLY A 70 -13.85 4.25 -4.13
N GLY A 71 -12.72 3.58 -4.33
CA GLY A 71 -11.58 4.14 -5.04
C GLY A 71 -10.69 5.07 -4.20
N VAL A 72 -10.86 5.10 -2.87
CA VAL A 72 -10.09 5.99 -1.98
C VAL A 72 -8.73 5.44 -1.55
N LEU A 73 -8.32 4.29 -2.07
CA LEU A 73 -7.02 3.72 -1.76
C LEU A 73 -5.88 4.57 -2.31
N ARG A 74 -4.80 4.66 -1.54
CA ARG A 74 -3.56 5.35 -1.93
C ARG A 74 -2.35 4.49 -1.57
N ALA A 75 -1.21 4.78 -2.19
CA ALA A 75 0.06 4.19 -1.80
C ALA A 75 0.32 4.49 -0.30
N GLY A 76 0.83 3.51 0.43
CA GLY A 76 1.01 3.61 1.89
C GLY A 76 -0.15 3.08 2.72
N ASP A 77 -1.33 2.87 2.15
CA ASP A 77 -2.46 2.29 2.88
C ASP A 77 -2.20 0.84 3.30
N ARG A 78 -2.83 0.44 4.40
CA ARG A 78 -2.90 -0.96 4.82
C ARG A 78 -4.30 -1.50 4.54
N ILE A 79 -4.36 -2.71 3.98
CA ILE A 79 -5.61 -3.32 3.56
C ILE A 79 -5.72 -4.79 3.96
N HIS A 80 -6.95 -5.26 4.10
CA HIS A 80 -7.29 -6.69 4.03
C HIS A 80 -7.99 -6.97 2.71
N ILE A 81 -7.72 -8.12 2.12
CA ILE A 81 -8.40 -8.58 0.91
C ILE A 81 -9.18 -9.85 1.23
N TYR A 82 -10.44 -9.85 0.85
CA TYR A 82 -11.34 -10.98 0.94
C TYR A 82 -11.80 -11.38 -0.46
N CYS A 83 -12.00 -12.66 -0.69
CA CYS A 83 -12.64 -13.17 -1.90
C CYS A 83 -14.01 -13.74 -1.55
N ILE A 84 -15.01 -13.38 -2.35
CA ILE A 84 -16.35 -13.97 -2.27
C ILE A 84 -16.48 -14.94 -3.44
N ASP A 85 -16.70 -16.22 -3.13
CA ASP A 85 -17.01 -17.22 -4.14
C ASP A 85 -18.39 -16.94 -4.72
N LYS A 86 -18.45 -16.64 -6.02
CA LYS A 86 -19.71 -16.30 -6.72
C LYS A 86 -20.71 -17.46 -6.73
N ASP A 87 -20.23 -18.69 -6.65
CA ASP A 87 -21.07 -19.89 -6.71
C ASP A 87 -21.66 -20.29 -5.36
N LYS A 88 -21.04 -19.84 -4.27
CA LYS A 88 -21.43 -20.25 -2.91
C LYS A 88 -22.04 -19.14 -2.06
N GLU A 89 -21.93 -17.88 -2.52
CA GLU A 89 -22.27 -16.67 -1.73
C GLU A 89 -21.60 -16.63 -0.33
N GLU A 90 -20.59 -17.46 -0.12
CA GLU A 90 -19.84 -17.56 1.12
C GLU A 90 -18.50 -16.84 0.97
N PHE A 91 -18.08 -16.17 2.04
CA PHE A 91 -16.69 -15.71 2.13
C PHE A 91 -15.80 -16.96 2.13
N SER A 92 -14.90 -17.06 1.16
CA SER A 92 -13.78 -17.97 1.29
C SER A 92 -13.01 -17.50 2.53
N GLY A 93 -12.94 -18.36 3.55
CA GLY A 93 -12.49 -18.04 4.90
C GLY A 93 -11.26 -17.13 4.96
N GLU A 94 -10.99 -16.58 6.13
CA GLU A 94 -9.85 -15.70 6.37
C GLU A 94 -8.57 -16.35 5.83
N ASN A 95 -7.99 -15.73 4.78
CA ASN A 95 -6.65 -16.10 4.35
C ASN A 95 -5.65 -15.17 5.06
N PRO A 96 -4.88 -15.66 6.03
CA PRO A 96 -3.92 -14.85 6.76
C PRO A 96 -2.90 -14.16 5.86
N GLY A 97 -2.59 -14.75 4.70
CA GLY A 97 -1.67 -14.19 3.73
C GLY A 97 -2.17 -12.93 3.02
N TRP A 98 -3.45 -12.57 3.19
CA TRP A 98 -4.07 -11.40 2.57
C TRP A 98 -4.54 -10.35 3.58
N GLN A 99 -4.06 -10.48 4.79
CA GLN A 99 -4.30 -9.53 5.88
C GLN A 99 -3.14 -8.56 6.01
N ASN A 100 -3.46 -7.32 6.40
CA ASN A 100 -2.47 -6.27 6.67
C ASN A 100 -1.46 -6.03 5.52
N LEU A 101 -1.95 -6.12 4.28
CA LEU A 101 -1.12 -5.90 3.09
C LEU A 101 -0.86 -4.41 2.89
N PHE A 102 0.36 -4.09 2.50
CA PHE A 102 0.76 -2.73 2.17
C PHE A 102 0.48 -2.43 0.71
N VAL A 103 -0.23 -1.32 0.44
CA VAL A 103 -0.48 -0.81 -0.91
C VAL A 103 0.80 -0.12 -1.40
N GLN A 104 1.45 -0.74 -2.39
CA GLN A 104 2.69 -0.23 -2.97
C GLN A 104 2.42 0.95 -3.89
N GLN A 105 1.38 0.85 -4.75
CA GLN A 105 1.03 1.88 -5.72
C GLN A 105 -0.43 1.73 -6.15
N VAL A 106 -1.06 2.83 -6.54
CA VAL A 106 -2.40 2.83 -7.13
C VAL A 106 -2.42 3.59 -8.45
N PHE A 107 -3.37 3.21 -9.31
CA PHE A 107 -3.50 3.79 -10.65
C PHE A 107 -4.97 4.03 -10.97
N ASP A 108 -5.21 5.00 -11.85
CA ASP A 108 -6.52 5.26 -12.43
C ASP A 108 -6.92 4.18 -13.46
N GLN A 109 -8.07 4.36 -14.08
CA GLN A 109 -8.57 3.47 -15.14
C GLN A 109 -7.62 3.38 -16.34
N SER A 110 -6.95 4.49 -16.66
CA SER A 110 -6.02 4.60 -17.79
C SER A 110 -4.63 4.04 -17.49
N GLY A 111 -4.33 3.76 -16.20
CA GLY A 111 -3.03 3.27 -15.75
C GLY A 111 -2.06 4.38 -15.37
N ASN A 112 -2.54 5.62 -15.18
CA ASN A 112 -1.71 6.68 -14.63
C ASN A 112 -1.59 6.51 -13.11
N ILE A 113 -0.41 6.77 -12.58
CA ILE A 113 -0.17 6.78 -11.13
C ILE A 113 -1.03 7.88 -10.48
N ILE A 114 -1.67 7.53 -9.37
CA ILE A 114 -2.43 8.49 -8.54
C ILE A 114 -1.53 8.89 -7.37
N PRO A 115 -1.15 10.16 -7.25
CA PRO A 115 -0.41 10.69 -6.09
C PRO A 115 -1.21 10.55 -4.79
N CYS A 116 -0.52 10.44 -3.64
CA CYS A 116 -1.18 10.28 -2.34
C CYS A 116 -2.04 11.50 -1.96
N GLU A 117 -1.66 12.70 -2.40
CA GLU A 117 -2.39 13.95 -2.17
C GLU A 117 -3.63 14.13 -3.06
N ASP A 118 -3.76 13.35 -4.14
CA ASP A 118 -4.96 13.37 -4.97
C ASP A 118 -6.11 12.63 -4.26
N THR A 119 -7.09 13.39 -3.77
CA THR A 119 -8.27 12.84 -3.08
C THR A 119 -9.47 12.65 -4.00
N THR A 120 -9.35 12.99 -5.27
CA THR A 120 -10.47 13.05 -6.22
C THR A 120 -10.47 11.92 -7.24
N THR A 121 -9.30 11.50 -7.71
CA THR A 121 -9.19 10.44 -8.71
C THR A 121 -9.39 9.07 -8.09
N PRO A 122 -10.37 8.27 -8.57
CA PRO A 122 -10.62 6.95 -8.00
C PRO A 122 -9.55 5.94 -8.42
N ALA A 123 -8.99 5.22 -7.45
CA ALA A 123 -8.09 4.10 -7.67
C ALA A 123 -8.85 2.89 -8.21
N GLN A 124 -8.41 2.35 -9.35
CA GLN A 124 -8.99 1.16 -9.96
C GLN A 124 -8.00 0.01 -10.15
N ARG A 125 -6.72 0.31 -10.18
CA ARG A 125 -5.66 -0.69 -10.21
C ARG A 125 -4.79 -0.48 -8.99
N VAL A 126 -4.47 -1.56 -8.31
CA VAL A 126 -3.76 -1.54 -7.03
C VAL A 126 -2.63 -2.56 -7.07
N ASN A 127 -1.44 -2.11 -6.74
CA ASN A 127 -0.28 -2.95 -6.50
C ASN A 127 -0.08 -3.11 -4.99
N ILE A 128 0.19 -4.32 -4.56
CA ILE A 128 0.44 -4.69 -3.16
C ILE A 128 1.73 -5.49 -3.04
N TYR A 129 2.34 -5.47 -1.86
CA TYR A 129 3.32 -6.49 -1.53
C TYR A 129 2.62 -7.77 -1.07
N LEU A 130 3.05 -8.89 -1.59
CA LEU A 130 2.53 -10.21 -1.28
C LEU A 130 3.69 -11.21 -1.16
N ASP A 131 3.59 -12.19 -0.27
CA ASP A 131 4.57 -13.29 -0.25
C ASP A 131 4.36 -14.19 -1.48
N ASN A 132 5.44 -14.52 -2.20
CA ASN A 132 5.40 -15.30 -3.42
C ASN A 132 4.63 -16.62 -3.29
N LYS A 133 4.72 -17.28 -2.13
CA LYS A 133 3.95 -18.51 -1.85
C LYS A 133 2.44 -18.35 -1.95
N ASN A 134 1.91 -17.13 -1.80
CA ASN A 134 0.48 -16.81 -1.82
C ASN A 134 -0.01 -16.35 -3.21
N VAL A 135 0.89 -16.10 -4.16
CA VAL A 135 0.56 -15.48 -5.46
C VAL A 135 -0.38 -16.35 -6.29
N GLU A 136 -0.08 -17.65 -6.38
CA GLU A 136 -0.91 -18.58 -7.18
C GLU A 136 -2.33 -18.67 -6.63
N GLU A 137 -2.47 -18.80 -5.32
CA GLU A 137 -3.77 -18.84 -4.66
C GLU A 137 -4.52 -17.51 -4.83
N PHE A 138 -3.82 -16.38 -4.68
CA PHE A 138 -4.37 -15.05 -4.89
C PHE A 138 -5.00 -14.91 -6.27
N TYR A 139 -4.25 -15.17 -7.34
CA TYR A 139 -4.78 -15.05 -8.71
C TYR A 139 -5.83 -16.10 -9.05
N ARG A 140 -5.76 -17.30 -8.48
CA ARG A 140 -6.79 -18.33 -8.63
C ARG A 140 -8.12 -17.87 -8.04
N ASN A 141 -8.09 -17.25 -6.87
CA ASN A 141 -9.30 -16.73 -6.23
C ASN A 141 -9.85 -15.49 -6.94
N LEU A 142 -8.97 -14.61 -7.46
CA LEU A 142 -9.38 -13.51 -8.35
C LEU A 142 -10.15 -13.99 -9.57
N ALA A 143 -9.73 -15.09 -10.17
CA ALA A 143 -10.38 -15.64 -11.36
C ALA A 143 -11.74 -16.28 -11.06
N LYS A 144 -11.95 -16.81 -9.86
CA LYS A 144 -13.18 -17.53 -9.45
C LYS A 144 -14.21 -16.63 -8.79
N GLY A 145 -13.78 -15.61 -8.08
CA GLY A 145 -14.61 -14.84 -7.19
C GLY A 145 -14.60 -13.36 -7.45
N SER A 146 -15.22 -12.62 -6.54
CA SER A 146 -15.23 -11.18 -6.48
C SER A 146 -14.38 -10.72 -5.28
N LEU A 147 -13.47 -9.78 -5.53
CA LEU A 147 -12.69 -9.17 -4.47
C LEU A 147 -13.54 -8.23 -3.61
N ARG A 148 -13.20 -8.17 -2.34
CA ARG A 148 -13.59 -7.10 -1.42
C ARG A 148 -12.36 -6.64 -0.65
N VAL A 149 -12.07 -5.38 -0.74
CA VAL A 149 -10.95 -4.75 -0.03
C VAL A 149 -11.49 -3.96 1.14
N VAL A 150 -10.84 -4.07 2.27
CA VAL A 150 -11.09 -3.26 3.46
C VAL A 150 -9.84 -2.46 3.77
N LYS A 151 -9.96 -1.15 3.88
CA LYS A 151 -8.88 -0.26 4.31
C LYS A 151 -8.81 -0.24 5.84
N ILE A 152 -7.61 -0.44 6.38
CA ILE A 152 -7.36 -0.31 7.81
C ILE A 152 -7.23 1.18 8.13
N CYS A 153 -8.01 1.66 9.09
CA CYS A 153 -7.91 3.02 9.62
C CYS A 153 -6.95 3.00 10.81
N ASN A 154 -5.88 3.74 10.72
CA ASN A 154 -4.92 3.94 11.82
C ASN A 154 -5.31 5.19 12.62
#